data_fa3f825efc71d0259800304c753e4750
#
_entry.id   fa3f825efc71d0259800304c753e4750
#
_cell.length_a   1.000
_cell.length_b   1.000
_cell.length_c   1.000
_cell.angle_alpha   90.00
_cell.angle_beta   90.00
_cell.angle_gamma   90.00
#
_symmetry.space_group_name_H-M   'P 1'
#
loop_
_entity.id
_entity.type
_entity.pdbx_description
1 polymer ?
#
loop_
_entity_poly.entity_id
_entity_poly.type
_entity_poly.pdbx_seq_one_letter_code
_entity_poly.pdbx_strand_id
1 'polypeptide(L)'
;MASSNNANIGFEKQIWDAACVLWGHIPAAEYRKVIVGLIFLRYISSAFEKRYQELVAEGDGFEDDRDAYVEDNIFFVPEDARWSKIASSAHTPEIGTVIDDAMRAIEKENTTLKNVLPKNYASPDLDKRVLGDVVDLFTNMDMGDTEESKDLLGRTYEYCIQQFAAYEGVKGGEFYTPASIVKTIVAILKPFKNCRVYDPCCGSGGMFVQSAKFIQAHSG
;
A
#
# COMPACT_ATOMS: atom_id res chain seq x y z
N MET A 1 -25.25 11.00 -18.30
CA MET A 1 -25.08 11.70 -17.00
C MET A 1 -23.66 11.41 -16.54
N ALA A 2 -22.81 12.41 -16.57
CA ALA A 2 -21.40 12.22 -16.15
C ALA A 2 -21.38 12.08 -14.63
N SER A 3 -21.04 10.89 -14.15
CA SER A 3 -20.72 10.65 -12.77
C SER A 3 -19.47 11.48 -12.43
N SER A 4 -19.63 12.46 -11.58
CA SER A 4 -18.55 13.30 -11.08
C SER A 4 -17.57 12.45 -10.28
N ASN A 5 -16.42 12.16 -10.86
CA ASN A 5 -15.26 11.56 -10.17
C ASN A 5 -14.61 12.59 -9.22
N ASN A 6 -15.39 13.19 -8.35
CA ASN A 6 -14.93 13.98 -7.20
C ASN A 6 -14.83 13.09 -5.95
N ALA A 7 -14.34 11.88 -6.11
CA ALA A 7 -14.07 11.01 -4.99
C ALA A 7 -12.78 11.45 -4.29
N ASN A 8 -12.95 12.11 -3.17
CA ASN A 8 -12.04 12.18 -2.01
C ASN A 8 -10.54 12.47 -2.28
N ILE A 9 -10.24 13.60 -2.92
CA ILE A 9 -8.90 14.22 -2.92
C ILE A 9 -8.42 14.53 -1.47
N GLY A 10 -9.29 14.39 -0.48
CA GLY A 10 -8.97 14.65 0.93
C GLY A 10 -8.04 13.61 1.55
N PHE A 11 -8.19 12.34 1.21
CA PHE A 11 -7.43 11.24 1.82
C PHE A 11 -6.01 11.15 1.28
N GLU A 12 -5.85 11.15 -0.03
CA GLU A 12 -4.55 11.14 -0.69
C GLU A 12 -3.70 12.35 -0.27
N LYS A 13 -4.37 13.51 -0.11
CA LYS A 13 -3.71 14.73 0.38
C LYS A 13 -3.28 14.59 1.84
N GLN A 14 -4.08 13.99 2.72
CA GLN A 14 -3.71 13.77 4.12
C GLN A 14 -2.46 12.89 4.24
N ILE A 15 -2.39 11.81 3.45
CA ILE A 15 -1.20 10.96 3.41
C ILE A 15 0.02 11.74 2.89
N TRP A 16 -0.17 12.58 1.87
CA TRP A 16 0.90 13.43 1.38
C TRP A 16 1.34 14.46 2.41
N ASP A 17 0.41 15.10 3.10
CA ASP A 17 0.71 16.06 4.16
C ASP A 17 1.48 15.39 5.32
N ALA A 18 1.10 14.15 5.70
CA ALA A 18 1.88 13.34 6.65
C ALA A 18 3.26 13.03 6.12
N ALA A 19 3.31 12.69 4.86
CA ALA A 19 4.52 12.46 4.16
C ALA A 19 5.41 13.72 4.20
N CYS A 20 4.90 14.91 4.01
CA CYS A 20 5.64 16.18 4.08
C CYS A 20 6.20 16.49 5.48
N VAL A 21 5.61 15.94 6.55
CA VAL A 21 6.15 16.12 7.92
C VAL A 21 7.50 15.41 8.10
N LEU A 22 7.71 14.28 7.45
CA LEU A 22 9.02 13.59 7.41
C LEU A 22 10.04 14.32 6.50
N TRP A 23 9.56 15.21 5.66
CA TRP A 23 10.40 15.93 4.71
C TRP A 23 11.37 16.88 5.40
N GLY A 24 12.61 16.87 4.94
CA GLY A 24 13.67 17.73 5.48
C GLY A 24 14.54 17.06 6.54
N HIS A 25 14.16 15.86 7.02
CA HIS A 25 14.92 15.10 8.01
C HIS A 25 15.74 13.97 7.39
N ILE A 26 15.32 13.46 6.21
CA ILE A 26 16.00 12.37 5.51
C ILE A 26 15.98 12.60 3.99
N PRO A 27 16.92 12.00 3.21
CA PRO A 27 16.91 12.07 1.74
C PRO A 27 15.60 11.60 1.12
N ALA A 28 15.18 12.25 0.03
CA ALA A 28 13.90 11.99 -0.63
C ALA A 28 13.69 10.51 -1.02
N ALA A 29 14.73 9.81 -1.45
CA ALA A 29 14.65 8.39 -1.80
C ALA A 29 14.34 7.48 -0.61
N GLU A 30 14.89 7.78 0.56
CA GLU A 30 14.65 7.00 1.80
C GLU A 30 13.25 7.27 2.36
N TYR A 31 12.86 8.52 2.41
CA TYR A 31 11.56 8.98 2.82
C TYR A 31 10.42 8.33 2.02
N ARG A 32 10.53 8.24 0.70
CA ARG A 32 9.57 7.53 -0.15
C ARG A 32 9.37 6.08 0.28
N LYS A 33 10.47 5.36 0.56
CA LYS A 33 10.43 3.96 1.03
C LYS A 33 9.68 3.85 2.35
N VAL A 34 9.93 4.77 3.29
CA VAL A 34 9.28 4.80 4.60
C VAL A 34 7.77 4.94 4.46
N ILE A 35 7.31 5.93 3.71
CA ILE A 35 5.87 6.20 3.54
C ILE A 35 5.17 5.08 2.77
N VAL A 36 5.73 4.66 1.65
CA VAL A 36 5.14 3.58 0.83
C VAL A 36 5.07 2.27 1.62
N GLY A 37 6.11 1.98 2.40
CA GLY A 37 6.12 0.80 3.25
C GLY A 37 5.06 0.84 4.35
N LEU A 38 4.84 2.00 5.00
CA LEU A 38 3.79 2.17 6.01
C LEU A 38 2.38 2.07 5.40
N ILE A 39 2.15 2.67 4.23
CA ILE A 39 0.88 2.54 3.50
C ILE A 39 0.60 1.06 3.23
N PHE A 40 1.59 0.32 2.72
CA PHE A 40 1.45 -1.10 2.44
C PHE A 40 1.17 -1.91 3.72
N LEU A 41 1.94 -1.66 4.78
CA LEU A 41 1.76 -2.34 6.08
C LEU A 41 0.36 -2.09 6.66
N ARG A 42 -0.11 -0.85 6.62
CA ARG A 42 -1.47 -0.50 7.07
C ARG A 42 -2.54 -1.24 6.29
N TYR A 43 -2.37 -1.32 4.96
CA TYR A 43 -3.31 -2.02 4.08
C TYR A 43 -3.37 -3.52 4.37
N ILE A 44 -2.23 -4.20 4.37
CA ILE A 44 -2.22 -5.66 4.60
C ILE A 44 -2.76 -6.00 5.99
N SER A 45 -2.45 -5.17 7.00
CA SER A 45 -3.01 -5.34 8.34
C SER A 45 -4.52 -5.15 8.37
N SER A 46 -5.07 -4.18 7.62
CA SER A 46 -6.53 -4.00 7.54
C SER A 46 -7.22 -5.15 6.81
N ALA A 47 -6.65 -5.61 5.70
CA ALA A 47 -7.21 -6.74 4.95
C ALA A 47 -7.18 -8.03 5.79
N PHE A 48 -6.07 -8.26 6.49
CA PHE A 48 -5.94 -9.40 7.41
C PHE A 48 -6.95 -9.32 8.56
N GLU A 49 -7.03 -8.18 9.25
CA GLU A 49 -7.92 -8.00 10.39
C GLU A 49 -9.37 -8.24 10.03
N LYS A 50 -9.80 -7.75 8.86
CA LYS A 50 -11.15 -7.99 8.36
C LYS A 50 -11.42 -9.49 8.20
N ARG A 51 -10.54 -10.21 7.50
CA ARG A 51 -10.70 -11.66 7.29
C ARG A 51 -10.61 -12.42 8.60
N TYR A 52 -9.74 -12.01 9.52
CA TYR A 52 -9.62 -12.56 10.86
C TYR A 52 -10.97 -12.49 11.60
N GLN A 53 -11.62 -11.33 11.59
CA GLN A 53 -12.93 -11.14 12.23
C GLN A 53 -14.02 -12.00 11.57
N GLU A 54 -14.00 -12.16 10.25
CA GLU A 54 -14.90 -13.06 9.53
C GLU A 54 -14.70 -14.50 9.97
N LEU A 55 -13.47 -15.00 10.00
CA LEU A 55 -13.14 -16.38 10.43
C LEU A 55 -13.52 -16.61 11.90
N VAL A 56 -13.28 -15.66 12.79
CA VAL A 56 -13.74 -15.73 14.19
C VAL A 56 -15.26 -15.81 14.27
N ALA A 57 -15.98 -15.07 13.43
CA ALA A 57 -17.46 -15.11 13.41
C ALA A 57 -18.00 -16.40 12.82
N GLU A 58 -17.31 -17.05 11.89
CA GLU A 58 -17.60 -18.38 11.35
C GLU A 58 -17.48 -19.46 12.44
N GLY A 59 -16.52 -19.30 13.37
CA GLY A 59 -16.39 -20.15 14.56
C GLY A 59 -15.77 -21.53 14.31
N ASP A 60 -15.14 -21.73 13.14
CA ASP A 60 -14.55 -23.01 12.73
C ASP A 60 -13.09 -23.18 13.24
N GLY A 61 -12.50 -22.15 13.86
CA GLY A 61 -11.16 -22.18 14.45
C GLY A 61 -10.03 -22.03 13.43
N PHE A 62 -10.29 -21.49 12.24
CA PHE A 62 -9.29 -21.26 11.18
C PHE A 62 -8.68 -19.87 11.20
N GLU A 63 -8.99 -19.03 12.18
CA GLU A 63 -8.50 -17.65 12.28
C GLU A 63 -6.96 -17.53 12.41
N ASP A 64 -6.31 -18.58 12.90
CA ASP A 64 -4.84 -18.65 12.99
C ASP A 64 -4.22 -19.55 11.90
N ASP A 65 -5.03 -20.09 10.98
CA ASP A 65 -4.54 -20.89 9.87
C ASP A 65 -4.15 -19.98 8.69
N ARG A 66 -2.87 -19.98 8.36
CA ARG A 66 -2.35 -19.17 7.23
C ARG A 66 -3.03 -19.50 5.90
N ASP A 67 -3.36 -20.76 5.65
CA ASP A 67 -3.89 -21.19 4.37
C ASP A 67 -5.30 -20.60 4.12
N ALA A 68 -6.08 -20.32 5.17
CA ALA A 68 -7.37 -19.63 5.09
C ALA A 68 -7.29 -18.20 4.54
N TYR A 69 -6.12 -17.57 4.60
CA TYR A 69 -5.87 -16.23 4.05
C TYR A 69 -5.30 -16.29 2.64
N VAL A 70 -4.46 -17.28 2.35
CA VAL A 70 -3.83 -17.46 1.03
C VAL A 70 -4.87 -17.71 -0.06
N GLU A 71 -5.92 -18.46 0.22
CA GLU A 71 -7.04 -18.73 -0.71
C GLU A 71 -7.73 -17.43 -1.15
N ASP A 72 -7.83 -16.45 -0.26
CA ASP A 72 -8.43 -15.14 -0.53
C ASP A 72 -7.40 -14.09 -1.04
N ASN A 73 -6.17 -14.51 -1.31
CA ASN A 73 -5.05 -13.62 -1.66
C ASN A 73 -4.75 -12.55 -0.59
N ILE A 74 -4.95 -12.87 0.67
CA ILE A 74 -4.65 -12.02 1.81
C ILE A 74 -3.33 -12.47 2.42
N PHE A 75 -2.45 -11.50 2.72
CA PHE A 75 -1.20 -11.78 3.41
C PHE A 75 -1.47 -12.09 4.89
N PHE A 76 -0.88 -13.15 5.40
CA PHE A 76 -0.96 -13.46 6.82
C PHE A 76 -0.14 -12.48 7.65
N VAL A 77 -0.75 -11.91 8.70
CA VAL A 77 -0.10 -10.94 9.59
C VAL A 77 0.00 -11.53 11.01
N PRO A 78 1.20 -11.93 11.44
CA PRO A 78 1.42 -12.42 12.79
C PRO A 78 0.99 -11.41 13.87
N GLU A 79 0.65 -11.88 15.06
CA GLU A 79 0.15 -11.05 16.15
C GLU A 79 1.07 -9.86 16.47
N ASP A 80 2.38 -10.10 16.55
CA ASP A 80 3.38 -9.06 16.83
C ASP A 80 3.56 -8.04 15.69
N ALA A 81 3.03 -8.35 14.50
CA ALA A 81 3.10 -7.48 13.31
C ALA A 81 1.77 -6.76 12.99
N ARG A 82 0.70 -7.00 13.75
CA ARG A 82 -0.60 -6.36 13.55
C ARG A 82 -0.50 -4.85 13.79
N TRP A 83 -1.28 -4.10 13.02
CA TRP A 83 -1.25 -2.64 13.12
C TRP A 83 -1.55 -2.10 14.53
N SER A 84 -2.43 -2.76 15.28
CA SER A 84 -2.73 -2.41 16.67
C SER A 84 -1.48 -2.40 17.58
N LYS A 85 -0.56 -3.34 17.36
CA LYS A 85 0.72 -3.41 18.09
C LYS A 85 1.63 -2.24 17.71
N ILE A 86 1.73 -1.93 16.43
CA ILE A 86 2.52 -0.80 15.93
C ILE A 86 1.95 0.52 16.46
N ALA A 87 0.63 0.72 16.36
CA ALA A 87 -0.04 1.91 16.86
C ALA A 87 0.16 2.10 18.37
N SER A 88 0.09 1.03 19.16
CA SER A 88 0.33 1.12 20.62
C SER A 88 1.76 1.54 20.96
N SER A 89 2.71 1.39 20.05
CA SER A 89 4.12 1.74 20.20
C SER A 89 4.49 3.07 19.53
N ALA A 90 3.54 3.78 18.92
CA ALA A 90 3.77 4.96 18.07
C ALA A 90 4.65 6.04 18.75
N HIS A 91 4.43 6.28 20.04
CA HIS A 91 5.15 7.31 20.81
C HIS A 91 6.27 6.76 21.69
N THR A 92 6.75 5.53 21.41
CA THR A 92 7.90 4.97 22.08
C THR A 92 9.19 5.16 21.27
N PRO A 93 10.37 5.22 21.89
CA PRO A 93 11.64 5.27 21.18
C PRO A 93 11.87 4.07 20.25
N GLU A 94 11.21 2.95 20.54
CA GLU A 94 11.34 1.67 19.86
C GLU A 94 10.48 1.56 18.61
N ILE A 95 9.63 2.54 18.29
CA ILE A 95 8.68 2.47 17.18
C ILE A 95 9.33 2.02 15.86
N GLY A 96 10.52 2.51 15.54
CA GLY A 96 11.25 2.11 14.34
C GLY A 96 11.62 0.62 14.34
N THR A 97 12.07 0.10 15.48
CA THR A 97 12.40 -1.32 15.65
C THR A 97 11.14 -2.18 15.57
N VAL A 98 10.05 -1.74 16.19
CA VAL A 98 8.75 -2.44 16.13
C VAL A 98 8.27 -2.59 14.70
N ILE A 99 8.38 -1.53 13.88
CA ILE A 99 8.00 -1.59 12.46
C ILE A 99 8.93 -2.52 11.67
N ASP A 100 10.24 -2.42 11.87
CA ASP A 100 11.22 -3.28 11.19
C ASP A 100 11.00 -4.75 11.53
N ASP A 101 10.69 -5.07 12.79
CA ASP A 101 10.40 -6.44 13.23
C ASP A 101 9.06 -6.94 12.68
N ALA A 102 8.04 -6.09 12.60
CA ALA A 102 6.78 -6.41 11.97
C ALA A 102 6.97 -6.75 10.47
N MET A 103 7.77 -5.95 9.73
CA MET A 103 8.09 -6.22 8.33
C MET A 103 8.82 -7.57 8.17
N ARG A 104 9.77 -7.89 9.05
CA ARG A 104 10.47 -9.19 9.06
C ARG A 104 9.53 -10.35 9.33
N ALA A 105 8.64 -10.20 10.31
CA ALA A 105 7.67 -11.23 10.68
C ALA A 105 6.70 -11.51 9.53
N ILE A 106 6.19 -10.48 8.85
CA ILE A 106 5.31 -10.62 7.68
C ILE A 106 6.03 -11.32 6.53
N GLU A 107 7.28 -10.95 6.21
CA GLU A 107 8.07 -11.61 5.17
C GLU A 107 8.34 -13.09 5.47
N LYS A 108 8.51 -13.44 6.74
CA LYS A 108 8.73 -14.82 7.17
C LYS A 108 7.53 -15.71 6.87
N GLU A 109 6.34 -15.20 7.11
CA GLU A 109 5.09 -15.92 6.89
C GLU A 109 4.63 -15.89 5.41
N ASN A 110 5.07 -14.88 4.63
CA ASN A 110 4.65 -14.69 3.25
C ASN A 110 5.85 -14.76 2.30
N THR A 111 6.12 -15.93 1.74
CA THR A 111 7.31 -16.17 0.90
C THR A 111 7.41 -15.27 -0.32
N THR A 112 6.28 -14.82 -0.86
CA THR A 112 6.20 -13.89 -2.00
C THR A 112 6.69 -12.48 -1.67
N LEU A 113 6.72 -12.11 -0.38
CA LEU A 113 7.22 -10.82 0.10
C LEU A 113 8.69 -10.86 0.53
N LYS A 114 9.35 -12.00 0.42
CA LYS A 114 10.72 -12.18 0.92
C LYS A 114 11.69 -11.13 0.33
N ASN A 115 12.33 -10.35 1.21
CA ASN A 115 13.27 -9.27 0.90
C ASN A 115 12.65 -8.09 0.09
N VAL A 116 11.34 -7.93 0.12
CA VAL A 116 10.63 -6.85 -0.59
C VAL A 116 10.33 -5.67 0.33
N LEU A 117 9.97 -5.94 1.59
CA LEU A 117 9.54 -4.91 2.53
C LEU A 117 10.72 -4.07 3.03
N PRO A 118 10.57 -2.74 3.17
CA PRO A 118 11.62 -1.89 3.73
C PRO A 118 11.82 -2.17 5.22
N LYS A 119 13.09 -2.12 5.68
CA LYS A 119 13.50 -2.39 7.06
C LYS A 119 14.54 -1.38 7.51
N ASN A 120 14.22 -0.11 7.40
CA ASN A 120 15.09 1.03 7.74
C ASN A 120 14.43 2.04 8.69
N TYR A 121 13.33 1.63 9.35
CA TYR A 121 12.59 2.48 10.28
C TYR A 121 13.33 2.72 11.60
N ALA A 122 14.20 1.79 12.00
CA ALA A 122 15.07 1.95 13.16
C ALA A 122 16.26 2.89 12.93
N SER A 123 16.49 3.37 11.69
CA SER A 123 17.59 4.29 11.37
C SER A 123 17.64 5.48 12.34
N PRO A 124 18.83 5.88 12.83
CA PRO A 124 18.98 7.07 13.66
C PRO A 124 18.63 8.37 12.92
N ASP A 125 18.70 8.37 11.59
CA ASP A 125 18.37 9.54 10.77
C ASP A 125 16.85 9.80 10.71
N LEU A 126 16.03 8.83 11.11
CA LEU A 126 14.57 8.95 11.14
C LEU A 126 14.10 9.36 12.53
N ASP A 127 13.58 10.58 12.67
CA ASP A 127 13.03 11.06 13.94
C ASP A 127 11.83 10.19 14.36
N LYS A 128 11.94 9.54 15.54
CA LYS A 128 10.95 8.59 16.05
C LYS A 128 9.64 9.27 16.44
N ARG A 129 9.65 10.55 16.83
CA ARG A 129 8.43 11.30 17.14
C ARG A 129 7.65 11.56 15.87
N VAL A 130 8.34 12.01 14.82
CA VAL A 130 7.73 12.24 13.50
C VAL A 130 7.19 10.93 12.91
N LEU A 131 7.92 9.81 13.07
CA LEU A 131 7.45 8.50 12.67
C LEU A 131 6.18 8.10 13.43
N GLY A 132 6.12 8.38 14.74
CA GLY A 132 4.93 8.14 15.58
C GLY A 132 3.72 8.95 15.11
N ASP A 133 3.91 10.24 14.81
CA ASP A 133 2.85 11.13 14.29
C ASP A 133 2.28 10.59 12.96
N VAL A 134 3.14 10.05 12.08
CA VAL A 134 2.71 9.41 10.83
C VAL A 134 1.94 8.12 11.10
N VAL A 135 2.38 7.29 12.05
CA VAL A 135 1.64 6.08 12.46
C VAL A 135 0.26 6.44 13.00
N ASP A 136 0.15 7.47 13.83
CA ASP A 136 -1.14 7.96 14.33
C ASP A 136 -2.06 8.44 13.20
N LEU A 137 -1.50 9.14 12.25
CA LEU A 137 -2.26 9.63 11.12
C LEU A 137 -2.81 8.45 10.29
N PHE A 138 -2.00 7.42 10.00
CA PHE A 138 -2.46 6.21 9.33
C PHE A 138 -3.44 5.39 10.17
N THR A 139 -3.32 5.42 11.51
CA THR A 139 -4.26 4.74 12.42
C THR A 139 -5.65 5.37 12.35
N ASN A 140 -5.71 6.70 12.29
CA ASN A 140 -6.96 7.44 12.25
C ASN A 140 -7.59 7.51 10.85
N MET A 141 -6.93 6.98 9.83
CA MET A 141 -7.49 6.89 8.49
C MET A 141 -8.55 5.81 8.42
N ASP A 142 -9.73 6.19 7.94
CA ASP A 142 -10.77 5.24 7.58
C ASP A 142 -10.36 4.51 6.29
N MET A 143 -9.92 3.26 6.44
CA MET A 143 -9.54 2.42 5.31
C MET A 143 -10.76 1.84 4.59
N GLY A 144 -11.99 2.11 5.08
CA GLY A 144 -13.26 1.70 4.48
C GLY A 144 -13.40 0.19 4.27
N ASP A 145 -14.65 -0.28 4.25
CA ASP A 145 -14.99 -1.71 4.07
C ASP A 145 -15.39 -2.07 2.63
N THR A 146 -15.22 -1.15 1.67
CA THR A 146 -15.75 -1.33 0.32
C THR A 146 -14.65 -1.72 -0.68
N GLU A 147 -15.05 -2.27 -1.85
CA GLU A 147 -14.16 -2.45 -3.01
C GLU A 147 -13.44 -1.14 -3.40
N GLU A 148 -14.06 0.01 -3.09
CA GLU A 148 -13.46 1.33 -3.26
C GLU A 148 -12.24 1.55 -2.35
N SER A 149 -12.16 0.89 -1.18
CA SER A 149 -11.00 1.01 -0.28
C SER A 149 -9.77 0.26 -0.80
N LYS A 150 -9.94 -0.84 -1.52
CA LYS A 150 -8.85 -1.51 -2.23
C LYS A 150 -8.27 -0.61 -3.33
N ASP A 151 -9.16 0.12 -4.03
CA ASP A 151 -8.75 1.12 -5.03
C ASP A 151 -8.15 2.37 -4.37
N LEU A 152 -8.55 2.70 -3.14
CA LEU A 152 -8.04 3.85 -2.40
C LEU A 152 -6.54 3.72 -2.10
N LEU A 153 -6.06 2.54 -1.70
CA LEU A 153 -4.64 2.32 -1.48
C LEU A 153 -3.84 2.47 -2.79
N GLY A 154 -4.34 1.87 -3.87
CA GLY A 154 -3.73 2.00 -5.19
C GLY A 154 -3.65 3.45 -5.62
N ARG A 155 -4.72 4.22 -5.48
CA ARG A 155 -4.77 5.66 -5.79
C ARG A 155 -3.83 6.47 -4.90
N THR A 156 -3.78 6.16 -3.62
CA THR A 156 -2.88 6.82 -2.67
C THR A 156 -1.42 6.58 -3.03
N TYR A 157 -1.08 5.34 -3.33
CA TYR A 157 0.25 4.99 -3.83
C TYR A 157 0.59 5.78 -5.10
N GLU A 158 -0.31 5.75 -6.10
CA GLU A 158 -0.15 6.51 -7.35
C GLU A 158 0.01 8.01 -7.08
N TYR A 159 -0.80 8.57 -6.21
CA TYR A 159 -0.73 9.99 -5.85
C TYR A 159 0.61 10.34 -5.20
N CYS A 160 1.06 9.55 -4.22
CA CYS A 160 2.36 9.76 -3.58
C CYS A 160 3.50 9.69 -4.59
N ILE A 161 3.50 8.68 -5.47
CA ILE A 161 4.54 8.56 -6.50
C ILE A 161 4.53 9.76 -7.46
N GLN A 162 3.36 10.26 -7.85
CA GLN A 162 3.24 11.47 -8.69
C GLN A 162 3.80 12.71 -7.98
N GLN A 163 3.48 12.89 -6.69
CA GLN A 163 3.99 14.02 -5.91
C GLN A 163 5.51 13.95 -5.76
N PHE A 164 6.04 12.77 -5.45
CA PHE A 164 7.50 12.57 -5.39
C PHE A 164 8.16 12.88 -6.74
N ALA A 165 7.59 12.42 -7.84
CA ALA A 165 8.07 12.70 -9.18
C ALA A 165 8.07 14.20 -9.51
N ALA A 166 7.00 14.91 -9.16
CA ALA A 166 6.88 16.34 -9.36
C ALA A 166 7.94 17.15 -8.57
N TYR A 167 8.29 16.66 -7.38
CA TYR A 167 9.24 17.33 -6.49
C TYR A 167 10.71 17.06 -6.85
N GLU A 168 11.02 15.86 -7.31
CA GLU A 168 12.36 15.48 -7.75
C GLU A 168 12.75 16.12 -9.11
N GLY A 169 11.83 16.88 -9.74
CA GLY A 169 12.03 17.57 -10.99
C GLY A 169 11.94 16.69 -12.23
N VAL A 170 12.50 17.13 -13.36
CA VAL A 170 12.36 16.52 -14.70
C VAL A 170 12.68 15.02 -14.78
N LYS A 171 13.39 14.48 -13.78
CA LYS A 171 13.69 13.04 -13.68
C LYS A 171 12.53 12.20 -13.15
N GLY A 172 11.48 12.80 -12.60
CA GLY A 172 10.32 12.07 -12.06
C GLY A 172 9.47 11.38 -13.10
N GLY A 173 9.51 11.80 -14.37
CA GLY A 173 8.82 11.14 -15.47
C GLY A 173 9.35 9.76 -15.84
N GLU A 174 10.56 9.41 -15.38
CA GLU A 174 11.17 8.09 -15.62
C GLU A 174 10.54 6.97 -14.78
N PHE A 175 9.73 7.29 -13.77
CA PHE A 175 9.27 6.32 -12.78
C PHE A 175 7.77 6.03 -12.79
N TYR A 176 6.97 6.87 -13.42
CA TYR A 176 5.51 6.70 -13.38
C TYR A 176 4.81 7.20 -14.65
N THR A 177 4.06 6.31 -15.28
CA THR A 177 3.19 6.69 -16.40
C THR A 177 1.80 7.03 -15.84
N PRO A 178 1.28 8.26 -16.06
CA PRO A 178 -0.04 8.65 -15.56
C PRO A 178 -1.15 7.67 -15.92
N ALA A 179 -2.03 7.37 -14.97
CA ALA A 179 -3.11 6.39 -15.15
C ALA A 179 -4.01 6.70 -16.35
N SER A 180 -4.20 7.98 -16.70
CA SER A 180 -4.96 8.40 -17.89
C SER A 180 -4.31 7.91 -19.19
N ILE A 181 -2.98 7.97 -19.28
CA ILE A 181 -2.23 7.49 -20.45
C ILE A 181 -2.33 5.97 -20.51
N VAL A 182 -2.11 5.28 -19.39
CA VAL A 182 -2.19 3.81 -19.31
C VAL A 182 -3.59 3.33 -19.70
N LYS A 183 -4.65 3.94 -19.15
CA LYS A 183 -6.04 3.62 -19.50
C LYS A 183 -6.32 3.81 -20.98
N THR A 184 -5.80 4.88 -21.58
CA THR A 184 -5.96 5.14 -23.02
C THR A 184 -5.28 4.06 -23.86
N ILE A 185 -4.03 3.70 -23.53
CA ILE A 185 -3.30 2.65 -24.24
C ILE A 185 -4.04 1.31 -24.13
N VAL A 186 -4.47 0.93 -22.93
CA VAL A 186 -5.20 -0.33 -22.68
C VAL A 186 -6.54 -0.34 -23.45
N ALA A 187 -7.27 0.79 -23.47
CA ALA A 187 -8.52 0.91 -24.24
C ALA A 187 -8.32 0.76 -25.75
N ILE A 188 -7.16 1.17 -26.28
CA ILE A 188 -6.79 0.98 -27.69
C ILE A 188 -6.41 -0.49 -27.96
N LEU A 189 -5.61 -1.09 -27.07
CA LEU A 189 -5.12 -2.46 -27.22
C LEU A 189 -6.21 -3.51 -27.00
N LYS A 190 -7.24 -3.21 -26.21
CA LYS A 190 -8.38 -4.08 -25.89
C LYS A 190 -7.97 -5.50 -25.50
N PRO A 191 -7.19 -5.67 -24.41
CA PRO A 191 -6.80 -6.99 -23.97
C PRO A 191 -8.03 -7.85 -23.64
N PHE A 192 -7.95 -9.17 -23.89
CA PHE A 192 -9.04 -10.10 -23.69
C PHE A 192 -8.64 -11.23 -22.75
N LYS A 193 -9.60 -11.97 -22.24
CA LYS A 193 -9.39 -13.09 -21.29
C LYS A 193 -8.37 -14.10 -21.86
N ASN A 194 -7.39 -14.46 -21.07
CA ASN A 194 -6.30 -15.38 -21.39
C ASN A 194 -5.29 -14.84 -22.45
N CYS A 195 -5.33 -13.57 -22.84
CA CYS A 195 -4.26 -13.00 -23.66
C CYS A 195 -2.96 -12.90 -22.84
N ARG A 196 -1.83 -12.92 -23.54
CA ARG A 196 -0.52 -12.65 -22.95
C ARG A 196 -0.22 -11.17 -23.08
N VAL A 197 0.00 -10.49 -21.96
CA VAL A 197 0.43 -9.09 -21.91
C VAL A 197 1.93 -9.05 -21.68
N TYR A 198 2.66 -8.34 -22.52
CA TYR A 198 4.11 -8.13 -22.41
C TYR A 198 4.41 -6.63 -22.42
N ASP A 199 5.11 -6.18 -21.41
CA ASP A 199 5.61 -4.81 -21.30
C ASP A 199 7.11 -4.86 -20.95
N PRO A 200 8.01 -4.51 -21.90
CA PRO A 200 9.44 -4.54 -21.68
C PRO A 200 9.94 -3.43 -20.75
N CYS A 201 9.09 -2.43 -20.46
CA CYS A 201 9.41 -1.27 -19.64
C CYS A 201 8.36 -1.09 -18.52
N CYS A 202 7.94 -2.19 -17.91
CA CYS A 202 6.75 -2.26 -17.06
C CYS A 202 6.75 -1.33 -15.83
N GLY A 203 7.91 -0.84 -15.38
CA GLY A 203 8.00 0.02 -14.21
C GLY A 203 7.32 -0.60 -13.00
N SER A 204 6.32 0.11 -12.43
CA SER A 204 5.48 -0.37 -11.32
C SER A 204 4.38 -1.35 -11.74
N GLY A 205 4.31 -1.77 -13.00
CA GLY A 205 3.31 -2.71 -13.49
C GLY A 205 1.95 -2.10 -13.84
N GLY A 206 1.85 -0.78 -13.98
CA GLY A 206 0.59 -0.08 -14.25
C GLY A 206 -0.18 -0.60 -15.45
N MET A 207 0.51 -0.99 -16.53
CA MET A 207 -0.10 -1.58 -17.74
C MET A 207 -0.75 -2.93 -17.44
N PHE A 208 -0.12 -3.77 -16.62
CA PHE A 208 -0.69 -5.08 -16.24
C PHE A 208 -1.94 -4.91 -15.39
N VAL A 209 -1.90 -4.04 -14.38
CA VAL A 209 -3.04 -3.76 -13.50
C VAL A 209 -4.24 -3.23 -14.30
N GLN A 210 -4.02 -2.25 -15.18
CA GLN A 210 -5.10 -1.68 -16.00
C GLN A 210 -5.62 -2.66 -17.05
N SER A 211 -4.75 -3.53 -17.60
CA SER A 211 -5.18 -4.62 -18.50
C SER A 211 -6.09 -5.61 -17.78
N ALA A 212 -5.74 -6.02 -16.56
CA ALA A 212 -6.58 -6.90 -15.75
C ALA A 212 -7.95 -6.25 -15.44
N LYS A 213 -7.96 -4.99 -14.98
CA LYS A 213 -9.20 -4.22 -14.74
C LYS A 213 -10.05 -4.09 -16.00
N PHE A 214 -9.43 -3.84 -17.16
CA PHE A 214 -10.14 -3.76 -18.44
C PHE A 214 -10.81 -5.08 -18.81
N ILE A 215 -10.09 -6.20 -18.69
CA ILE A 215 -10.61 -7.54 -18.95
C ILE A 215 -11.78 -7.84 -18.01
N GLN A 216 -11.66 -7.59 -16.70
CA GLN A 216 -12.74 -7.79 -15.73
C GLN A 216 -14.01 -6.99 -16.10
N ALA A 217 -13.84 -5.74 -16.52
CA ALA A 217 -14.96 -4.88 -16.87
C ALA A 217 -15.64 -5.24 -18.20
N HIS A 218 -14.97 -5.99 -19.09
CA HIS A 218 -15.45 -6.31 -20.45
C HIS A 218 -15.62 -7.82 -20.70
N SER A 219 -15.29 -8.66 -19.73
CA SER A 219 -15.53 -10.11 -19.77
C SER A 219 -16.81 -10.40 -18.99
N GLY A 220 -17.96 -10.10 -19.63
CA GLY A 220 -19.28 -10.51 -19.16
C GLY A 220 -19.60 -11.95 -19.54
#